data_7e1e6b83bf6d0aa0a8d131e76124dde6
#
_entry.id   7e1e6b83bf6d0aa0a8d131e76124dde6
#
_cell.length_a   1.000
_cell.length_b   1.000
_cell.length_c   1.000
_cell.angle_alpha   90.00
_cell.angle_beta   90.00
_cell.angle_gamma   90.00
#
_symmetry.space_group_name_H-M   'P 1'
#
loop_
_entity.id
_entity.type
_entity.pdbx_description
1 polymer ?
#
loop_
_entity_poly.entity_id
_entity_poly.type
_entity_poly.pdbx_seq_one_letter_code
_entity_poly.pdbx_strand_id
1 'polypeptide(L)'
;VDNTTNAVPVDHVAKIILSTTVTSLLGEDKGIKVAHVTGHPRIKLNDYLDTVNHYGYSVDKVNYESWKTKLEQYVSDSSNPESALFPLLHMVLGDLKADTRAPELDDANTIEALKYTAKLSGTEFSVNAAGQGLDLKQFGVYISYLVQIGFLPKPSATNNLPAVELNPETLKLVLAGAGGRVSAAK
;
A
#
# COMPACT_ATOMS: atom_id res chain seq x y z
N VAL A 1 15.52 -1.43 12.33
CA VAL A 1 15.39 -2.48 11.29
C VAL A 1 14.99 -1.80 10.00
N ASP A 2 15.79 -1.94 8.94
CA ASP A 2 15.61 -1.28 7.65
C ASP A 2 14.79 -2.14 6.68
N ASN A 3 13.69 -2.71 7.15
CA ASN A 3 12.78 -3.42 6.25
C ASN A 3 12.19 -2.46 5.24
N THR A 4 12.32 -2.79 3.96
CA THR A 4 11.74 -2.01 2.87
C THR A 4 10.60 -2.76 2.22
N THR A 5 9.60 -2.00 1.77
CA THR A 5 8.46 -2.55 1.03
C THR A 5 8.43 -2.00 -0.39
N ASN A 6 7.95 -2.83 -1.32
CA ASN A 6 7.62 -2.40 -2.67
C ASN A 6 6.12 -2.08 -2.70
N ALA A 7 5.78 -0.81 -2.55
CA ALA A 7 4.39 -0.36 -2.61
C ALA A 7 4.22 0.63 -3.75
N VAL A 8 3.29 0.34 -4.64
CA VAL A 8 2.97 1.16 -5.82
C VAL A 8 1.47 1.43 -5.82
N PRO A 9 1.04 2.68 -6.02
CA PRO A 9 -0.37 3.00 -6.15
C PRO A 9 -1.03 2.22 -7.29
N VAL A 10 -2.26 1.76 -7.08
CA VAL A 10 -2.96 0.86 -8.01
C VAL A 10 -3.21 1.50 -9.39
N ASP A 11 -3.39 2.81 -9.45
CA ASP A 11 -3.52 3.54 -10.71
C ASP A 11 -2.23 3.53 -11.53
N HIS A 12 -1.05 3.54 -10.89
CA HIS A 12 0.23 3.35 -11.55
C HIS A 12 0.38 1.91 -12.06
N VAL A 13 -0.04 0.93 -11.28
CA VAL A 13 -0.08 -0.48 -11.72
C VAL A 13 -0.95 -0.62 -12.97
N ALA A 14 -2.15 -0.04 -12.96
CA ALA A 14 -3.07 -0.06 -14.10
C ALA A 14 -2.46 0.60 -15.37
N LYS A 15 -1.78 1.73 -15.21
CA LYS A 15 -1.06 2.39 -16.32
C LYS A 15 0.04 1.52 -16.89
N ILE A 16 0.81 0.85 -16.04
CA ILE A 16 1.88 -0.06 -16.49
C ILE A 16 1.30 -1.24 -17.26
N ILE A 17 0.23 -1.86 -16.76
CA ILE A 17 -0.45 -2.98 -17.43
C ILE A 17 -0.96 -2.52 -18.80
N LEU A 18 -1.62 -1.38 -18.89
CA LEU A 18 -2.11 -0.83 -20.15
C LEU A 18 -0.96 -0.56 -21.12
N SER A 19 0.09 0.10 -20.66
CA SER A 19 1.24 0.46 -21.49
C SER A 19 1.99 -0.77 -22.02
N THR A 20 2.20 -1.77 -21.19
CA THR A 20 2.85 -3.02 -21.60
C THR A 20 1.99 -3.80 -22.58
N THR A 21 0.66 -3.81 -22.40
CA THR A 21 -0.27 -4.43 -23.34
C THR A 21 -0.23 -3.74 -24.70
N VAL A 22 -0.33 -2.41 -24.74
CA VAL A 22 -0.26 -1.63 -25.98
C VAL A 22 1.08 -1.85 -26.69
N THR A 23 2.18 -1.80 -25.96
CA THR A 23 3.52 -2.04 -26.53
C THR A 23 3.65 -3.45 -27.09
N SER A 24 3.10 -4.45 -26.43
CA SER A 24 3.10 -5.85 -26.91
C SER A 24 2.27 -6.03 -28.20
N LEU A 25 1.16 -5.31 -28.34
CA LEU A 25 0.27 -5.42 -29.49
C LEU A 25 0.78 -4.62 -30.70
N LEU A 26 1.25 -3.41 -30.49
CA LEU A 26 1.58 -2.43 -31.53
C LEU A 26 3.08 -2.26 -31.76
N GLY A 27 3.91 -2.67 -30.81
CA GLY A 27 5.36 -2.59 -30.91
C GLY A 27 5.93 -3.55 -31.97
N GLU A 28 7.12 -3.29 -32.44
CA GLU A 28 7.81 -4.11 -33.46
C GLU A 28 8.31 -5.42 -32.85
N ASP A 29 8.75 -5.40 -31.59
CA ASP A 29 9.23 -6.56 -30.87
C ASP A 29 8.05 -7.35 -30.26
N LYS A 30 7.80 -8.53 -30.85
CA LYS A 30 6.72 -9.45 -30.43
C LYS A 30 7.15 -10.49 -29.40
N GLY A 31 8.35 -10.40 -28.89
CA GLY A 31 8.84 -11.31 -27.85
C GLY A 31 8.09 -11.19 -26.53
N ILE A 32 8.14 -12.24 -25.70
CA ILE A 32 7.64 -12.20 -24.33
C ILE A 32 8.60 -11.33 -23.50
N LYS A 33 8.06 -10.26 -22.94
CA LYS A 33 8.80 -9.39 -22.02
C LYS A 33 8.20 -9.46 -20.63
N VAL A 34 9.06 -9.47 -19.64
CA VAL A 34 8.66 -9.30 -18.24
C VAL A 34 8.76 -7.83 -17.89
N ALA A 35 7.65 -7.25 -17.43
CA ALA A 35 7.60 -5.88 -16.95
C ALA A 35 7.40 -5.89 -15.43
N HIS A 36 8.40 -5.45 -14.69
CA HIS A 36 8.32 -5.35 -13.25
C HIS A 36 7.65 -4.05 -12.82
N VAL A 37 6.78 -4.16 -11.83
CA VAL A 37 6.16 -2.99 -11.17
C VAL A 37 6.88 -2.76 -9.86
N THR A 38 7.62 -1.67 -9.78
CA THR A 38 8.42 -1.35 -8.61
C THR A 38 8.33 0.12 -8.23
N GLY A 39 8.27 0.40 -6.93
CA GLY A 39 8.25 1.75 -6.39
C GLY A 39 9.65 2.25 -6.08
N HIS A 40 9.96 3.48 -6.47
CA HIS A 40 11.18 4.19 -6.13
C HIS A 40 10.88 5.58 -5.56
N PRO A 41 11.51 6.00 -4.45
CA PRO A 41 12.37 5.18 -3.60
C PRO A 41 11.59 4.08 -2.86
N ARG A 42 12.30 3.03 -2.42
CA ARG A 42 11.73 2.02 -1.52
C ARG A 42 11.36 2.68 -0.19
N ILE A 43 10.18 2.39 0.32
CA ILE A 43 9.72 2.92 1.59
C ILE A 43 10.14 1.96 2.70
N LYS A 44 10.77 2.51 3.74
CA LYS A 44 11.09 1.77 4.94
C LYS A 44 9.83 1.61 5.79
N LEU A 45 9.69 0.46 6.47
CA LEU A 45 8.56 0.23 7.36
C LEU A 45 8.47 1.31 8.46
N ASN A 46 9.61 1.78 8.96
CA ASN A 46 9.64 2.86 9.94
C ASN A 46 9.08 4.18 9.41
N ASP A 47 9.22 4.47 8.11
CA ASP A 47 8.67 5.70 7.50
C ASP A 47 7.14 5.64 7.46
N TYR A 48 6.55 4.44 7.27
CA TYR A 48 5.10 4.27 7.40
C TYR A 48 4.61 4.57 8.83
N LEU A 49 5.33 4.07 9.85
CA LEU A 49 4.96 4.34 11.25
C LEU A 49 5.09 5.82 11.58
N ASP A 50 6.13 6.50 11.07
CA ASP A 50 6.28 7.95 11.22
C ASP A 50 5.16 8.71 10.53
N THR A 51 4.72 8.24 9.36
CA THR A 51 3.60 8.82 8.64
C THR A 51 2.28 8.66 9.42
N VAL A 52 2.04 7.51 10.02
CA VAL A 52 0.86 7.29 10.88
C VAL A 52 0.88 8.26 12.07
N ASN A 53 2.04 8.42 12.73
CA ASN A 53 2.19 9.39 13.82
C ASN A 53 2.02 10.84 13.36
N HIS A 54 2.51 11.20 12.15
CA HIS A 54 2.31 12.53 11.57
C HIS A 54 0.83 12.88 11.43
N TYR A 55 -0.02 11.90 11.14
CA TYR A 55 -1.47 12.09 11.01
C TYR A 55 -2.24 11.95 12.33
N GLY A 56 -1.56 11.99 13.46
CA GLY A 56 -2.16 12.13 14.78
C GLY A 56 -2.50 10.82 15.49
N TYR A 57 -1.98 9.70 15.02
CA TYR A 57 -1.99 8.45 15.78
C TYR A 57 -0.76 8.39 16.68
N SER A 58 -0.89 7.74 17.83
CA SER A 58 0.22 7.50 18.75
C SER A 58 0.67 6.04 18.61
N VAL A 59 1.68 5.81 17.78
CA VAL A 59 2.24 4.48 17.55
C VAL A 59 3.68 4.44 18.06
N ASP A 60 3.93 3.57 19.04
CA ASP A 60 5.27 3.33 19.56
C ASP A 60 6.06 2.40 18.67
N LYS A 61 7.27 2.79 18.32
CA LYS A 61 8.21 1.91 17.63
C LYS A 61 8.91 1.02 18.65
N VAL A 62 8.73 -0.27 18.50
CA VAL A 62 9.40 -1.28 19.33
C VAL A 62 10.21 -2.23 18.45
N ASN A 63 11.15 -2.96 19.03
CA ASN A 63 11.84 -4.01 18.29
C ASN A 63 10.91 -5.18 17.99
N TYR A 64 11.30 -6.01 17.00
CA TYR A 64 10.46 -7.11 16.53
C TYR A 64 10.11 -8.10 17.65
N GLU A 65 11.04 -8.48 18.50
CA GLU A 65 10.79 -9.45 19.58
C GLU A 65 9.80 -8.93 20.61
N SER A 66 9.92 -7.66 21.00
CA SER A 66 8.96 -7.02 21.91
C SER A 66 7.56 -6.90 21.27
N TRP A 67 7.49 -6.59 20.00
CA TRP A 67 6.23 -6.54 19.26
C TRP A 67 5.60 -7.91 19.13
N LYS A 68 6.39 -8.93 18.79
CA LYS A 68 5.97 -10.33 18.69
C LYS A 68 5.35 -10.81 20.01
N THR A 69 6.06 -10.60 21.13
CA THR A 69 5.57 -10.97 22.46
C THR A 69 4.24 -10.30 22.80
N LYS A 70 4.11 -9.00 22.52
CA LYS A 70 2.84 -8.26 22.73
C LYS A 70 1.71 -8.82 21.86
N LEU A 71 2.00 -9.16 20.61
CA LEU A 71 1.02 -9.73 19.70
C LEU A 71 0.55 -11.11 20.17
N GLU A 72 1.47 -11.97 20.58
CA GLU A 72 1.14 -13.29 21.14
C GLU A 72 0.26 -13.16 22.39
N GLN A 73 0.57 -12.25 23.30
CA GLN A 73 -0.25 -11.96 24.47
C GLN A 73 -1.64 -11.46 24.09
N TYR A 74 -1.73 -10.51 23.17
CA TYR A 74 -3.00 -9.95 22.70
C TYR A 74 -3.91 -11.00 22.05
N VAL A 75 -3.36 -11.89 21.25
CA VAL A 75 -4.09 -12.95 20.56
C VAL A 75 -4.48 -14.09 21.51
N SER A 76 -3.67 -14.34 22.55
CA SER A 76 -3.97 -15.35 23.57
C SER A 76 -5.04 -14.92 24.57
N ASP A 77 -5.33 -13.63 24.63
CA ASP A 77 -6.38 -13.10 25.49
C ASP A 77 -7.77 -13.38 24.89
N SER A 78 -8.50 -14.28 25.51
CA SER A 78 -9.85 -14.67 25.11
C SER A 78 -10.89 -13.54 25.10
N SER A 79 -10.55 -12.39 25.71
CA SER A 79 -11.39 -11.19 25.67
C SER A 79 -11.28 -10.42 24.34
N ASN A 80 -10.29 -10.75 23.48
CA ASN A 80 -10.04 -10.13 22.17
C ASN A 80 -10.30 -11.12 21.01
N PRO A 81 -11.51 -11.69 20.83
CA PRO A 81 -11.75 -12.78 19.89
C PRO A 81 -11.59 -12.41 18.41
N GLU A 82 -11.50 -11.14 18.07
CA GLU A 82 -11.57 -10.64 16.69
C GLU A 82 -10.33 -9.84 16.25
N SER A 83 -9.14 -10.25 16.64
CA SER A 83 -7.94 -9.61 16.09
C SER A 83 -7.87 -9.82 14.57
N ALA A 84 -7.87 -8.74 13.80
CA ALA A 84 -7.66 -8.79 12.34
C ALA A 84 -6.33 -9.43 11.94
N LEU A 85 -5.37 -9.50 12.87
CA LEU A 85 -4.06 -10.11 12.67
C LEU A 85 -4.05 -11.61 12.97
N PHE A 86 -5.10 -12.16 13.61
CA PHE A 86 -5.15 -13.58 13.96
C PHE A 86 -4.89 -14.52 12.76
N PRO A 87 -5.52 -14.32 11.57
CA PRO A 87 -5.26 -15.17 10.41
C PRO A 87 -3.82 -15.09 9.89
N LEU A 88 -3.09 -14.01 10.20
CA LEU A 88 -1.71 -13.79 9.76
C LEU A 88 -0.68 -14.16 10.84
N LEU A 89 -1.14 -14.61 12.00
CA LEU A 89 -0.28 -14.85 13.16
C LEU A 89 0.87 -15.82 12.84
N HIS A 90 0.57 -16.93 12.15
CA HIS A 90 1.59 -17.91 11.76
C HIS A 90 2.67 -17.30 10.84
N MET A 91 2.27 -16.44 9.89
CA MET A 91 3.21 -15.75 9.00
C MET A 91 4.06 -14.74 9.78
N VAL A 92 3.43 -13.99 10.68
CA VAL A 92 4.12 -13.00 11.51
C VAL A 92 5.12 -13.68 12.45
N LEU A 93 4.76 -14.81 13.06
CA LEU A 93 5.61 -15.51 14.01
C LEU A 93 6.72 -16.33 13.35
N GLY A 94 6.49 -16.84 12.13
CA GLY A 94 7.41 -17.75 11.45
C GLY A 94 8.24 -17.08 10.34
N ASP A 95 7.60 -16.31 9.48
CA ASP A 95 8.19 -15.89 8.20
C ASP A 95 8.68 -14.44 8.19
N LEU A 96 8.16 -13.59 9.08
CA LEU A 96 8.55 -12.18 9.14
C LEU A 96 9.86 -12.02 9.92
N LYS A 97 10.97 -12.04 9.20
CA LYS A 97 12.28 -11.81 9.80
C LYS A 97 12.57 -10.31 9.93
N ALA A 98 13.38 -9.98 10.95
CA ALA A 98 13.73 -8.59 11.28
C ALA A 98 14.45 -7.83 10.15
N ASP A 99 15.02 -8.50 9.16
CA ASP A 99 15.82 -7.92 8.09
C ASP A 99 15.30 -8.24 6.69
N THR A 100 13.98 -8.37 6.55
CA THR A 100 13.36 -8.62 5.24
C THR A 100 13.42 -7.37 4.38
N ARG A 101 14.05 -7.48 3.21
CA ARG A 101 14.07 -6.41 2.20
C ARG A 101 13.33 -6.88 0.96
N ALA A 102 12.50 -6.02 0.41
CA ALA A 102 11.93 -6.28 -0.91
C ALA A 102 13.06 -6.32 -1.95
N PRO A 103 13.09 -7.31 -2.85
CA PRO A 103 14.12 -7.39 -3.87
C PRO A 103 14.08 -6.14 -4.77
N GLU A 104 15.24 -5.68 -5.20
CA GLU A 104 15.33 -4.68 -6.25
C GLU A 104 15.09 -5.38 -7.59
N LEU A 105 14.12 -4.87 -8.33
CA LEU A 105 13.73 -5.42 -9.62
C LEU A 105 14.14 -4.43 -10.73
N ASP A 106 14.66 -4.96 -11.82
CA ASP A 106 14.91 -4.18 -13.03
C ASP A 106 13.58 -3.82 -13.70
N ASP A 107 13.30 -2.53 -13.85
CA ASP A 107 12.08 -2.00 -14.46
C ASP A 107 12.31 -1.40 -15.87
N ALA A 108 13.45 -1.68 -16.51
CA ALA A 108 13.79 -1.13 -17.81
C ALA A 108 12.70 -1.39 -18.87
N ASN A 109 12.17 -2.61 -18.94
CA ASN A 109 11.08 -2.94 -19.85
C ASN A 109 9.80 -2.15 -19.56
N THR A 110 9.51 -1.91 -18.31
CA THR A 110 8.36 -1.09 -17.89
C THR A 110 8.52 0.35 -18.33
N ILE A 111 9.70 0.92 -18.12
CA ILE A 111 10.03 2.29 -18.54
C ILE A 111 9.95 2.41 -20.07
N GLU A 112 10.46 1.44 -20.81
CA GLU A 112 10.37 1.40 -22.27
C GLU A 112 8.91 1.39 -22.76
N ALA A 113 8.07 0.56 -22.17
CA ALA A 113 6.64 0.48 -22.51
C ALA A 113 5.91 1.80 -22.22
N LEU A 114 6.20 2.45 -21.09
CA LEU A 114 5.64 3.75 -20.74
C LEU A 114 6.06 4.84 -21.75
N LYS A 115 7.34 4.88 -22.14
CA LYS A 115 7.86 5.81 -23.15
C LYS A 115 7.20 5.58 -24.52
N TYR A 116 7.05 4.33 -24.93
CA TYR A 116 6.38 3.98 -26.18
C TYR A 116 4.93 4.48 -26.20
N THR A 117 4.18 4.21 -25.15
CA THR A 117 2.79 4.62 -25.04
C THR A 117 2.64 6.14 -24.95
N ALA A 118 3.53 6.83 -24.24
CA ALA A 118 3.58 8.29 -24.20
C ALA A 118 3.76 8.89 -25.60
N LYS A 119 4.66 8.34 -26.38
CA LYS A 119 4.89 8.75 -27.78
C LYS A 119 3.66 8.54 -28.67
N LEU A 120 2.96 7.42 -28.51
CA LEU A 120 1.74 7.12 -29.30
C LEU A 120 0.57 8.03 -28.96
N SER A 121 0.38 8.33 -27.67
CA SER A 121 -0.78 9.09 -27.20
C SER A 121 -0.58 10.60 -27.29
N GLY A 122 0.65 11.07 -27.52
CA GLY A 122 0.99 12.49 -27.44
C GLY A 122 0.81 13.09 -26.03
N THR A 123 0.63 12.25 -25.02
CA THR A 123 0.53 12.66 -23.63
C THR A 123 1.86 12.37 -22.92
N GLU A 124 2.32 13.30 -22.11
CA GLU A 124 3.40 13.01 -21.19
C GLU A 124 2.92 12.02 -20.13
N PHE A 125 2.99 10.74 -20.43
CA PHE A 125 3.02 9.76 -19.36
C PHE A 125 4.29 10.03 -18.57
N SER A 126 4.13 10.44 -17.33
CA SER A 126 5.27 10.58 -16.45
C SER A 126 6.03 9.25 -16.43
N VAL A 127 7.23 9.24 -16.97
CA VAL A 127 8.13 8.07 -16.90
C VAL A 127 8.36 7.69 -15.43
N ASN A 128 8.17 8.66 -14.54
CA ASN A 128 8.19 8.47 -13.09
C ASN A 128 7.02 7.61 -12.57
N ALA A 129 5.99 7.35 -13.37
CA ALA A 129 4.88 6.50 -12.93
C ALA A 129 5.31 5.07 -12.58
N ALA A 130 6.38 4.56 -13.20
CA ALA A 130 6.96 3.26 -12.85
C ALA A 130 7.80 3.32 -11.57
N GLY A 131 8.29 4.51 -11.20
CA GLY A 131 9.20 4.70 -10.08
C GLY A 131 8.62 5.40 -8.86
N GLN A 132 7.37 5.86 -8.91
CA GLN A 132 6.75 6.51 -7.75
C GLN A 132 6.26 5.47 -6.75
N GLY A 133 6.87 5.46 -5.56
CA GLY A 133 6.31 4.81 -4.39
C GLY A 133 5.21 5.66 -3.75
N LEU A 134 4.74 5.23 -2.59
CA LEU A 134 3.80 6.02 -1.79
C LEU A 134 4.52 7.19 -1.12
N ASP A 135 4.02 8.39 -1.33
CA ASP A 135 4.45 9.56 -0.58
C ASP A 135 3.58 9.79 0.67
N LEU A 136 4.01 10.72 1.51
CA LEU A 136 3.31 11.10 2.75
C LEU A 136 1.85 11.49 2.48
N LYS A 137 1.61 12.27 1.42
CA LYS A 137 0.28 12.77 1.08
C LYS A 137 -0.65 11.65 0.62
N GLN A 138 -0.18 10.78 -0.26
CA GLN A 138 -0.94 9.63 -0.73
C GLN A 138 -1.29 8.68 0.41
N PHE A 139 -0.33 8.44 1.31
CA PHE A 139 -0.58 7.64 2.49
C PHE A 139 -1.64 8.28 3.40
N GLY A 140 -1.61 9.61 3.57
CA GLY A 140 -2.64 10.35 4.29
C GLY A 140 -4.03 10.20 3.67
N VAL A 141 -4.13 10.21 2.33
CA VAL A 141 -5.39 9.94 1.61
C VAL A 141 -5.92 8.54 1.95
N TYR A 142 -5.05 7.53 1.98
CA TYR A 142 -5.47 6.17 2.33
C TYR A 142 -5.93 6.06 3.78
N ILE A 143 -5.22 6.70 4.72
CA ILE A 143 -5.67 6.75 6.12
C ILE A 143 -7.04 7.46 6.22
N SER A 144 -7.21 8.60 5.56
CA SER A 144 -8.50 9.32 5.53
C SER A 144 -9.64 8.45 5.02
N TYR A 145 -9.39 7.72 3.92
CA TYR A 145 -10.37 6.77 3.39
C TYR A 145 -10.74 5.70 4.42
N LEU A 146 -9.75 5.07 5.06
CA LEU A 146 -9.98 4.04 6.07
C LEU A 146 -10.72 4.55 7.30
N VAL A 147 -10.50 5.82 7.68
CA VAL A 147 -11.26 6.49 8.76
C VAL A 147 -12.70 6.74 8.32
N GLN A 148 -12.92 7.22 7.08
CA GLN A 148 -14.27 7.52 6.60
C GLN A 148 -15.15 6.28 6.49
N ILE A 149 -14.59 5.14 6.08
CA ILE A 149 -15.34 3.88 6.03
C ILE A 149 -15.47 3.19 7.40
N GLY A 150 -14.92 3.78 8.47
CA GLY A 150 -14.99 3.22 9.82
C GLY A 150 -14.05 2.03 10.07
N PHE A 151 -13.07 1.79 9.20
CA PHE A 151 -12.08 0.73 9.37
C PHE A 151 -11.01 1.12 10.40
N LEU A 152 -10.58 2.39 10.39
CA LEU A 152 -9.68 2.95 11.40
C LEU A 152 -10.44 3.95 12.29
N PRO A 153 -10.12 4.00 13.58
CA PRO A 153 -10.62 5.05 14.45
C PRO A 153 -10.07 6.42 14.01
N LYS A 154 -10.78 7.48 14.35
CA LYS A 154 -10.25 8.84 14.13
C LYS A 154 -8.98 9.03 14.96
N PRO A 155 -7.98 9.74 14.44
CA PRO A 155 -6.77 10.03 15.20
C PRO A 155 -7.11 10.83 16.47
N SER A 156 -6.39 10.56 17.55
CA SER A 156 -6.61 11.16 18.87
C SER A 156 -6.03 12.57 19.00
N ALA A 157 -5.01 12.89 18.20
CA ALA A 157 -4.37 14.20 18.16
C ALA A 157 -4.93 15.09 17.05
N THR A 158 -4.40 16.30 16.87
CA THR A 158 -4.79 17.24 15.82
C THR A 158 -4.80 16.55 14.46
N ASN A 159 -5.95 16.58 13.81
CA ASN A 159 -6.17 15.85 12.57
C ASN A 159 -5.68 16.68 11.37
N ASN A 160 -4.55 16.25 10.79
CA ASN A 160 -3.98 16.81 9.56
C ASN A 160 -4.32 15.92 8.34
N LEU A 161 -5.26 15.00 8.48
CA LEU A 161 -5.64 14.11 7.38
C LEU A 161 -6.20 14.90 6.19
N PRO A 162 -5.79 14.59 4.97
CA PRO A 162 -6.36 15.16 3.76
C PRO A 162 -7.87 14.91 3.69
N ALA A 163 -8.64 15.88 3.20
CA ALA A 163 -10.04 15.65 2.89
C ALA A 163 -10.15 14.66 1.72
N VAL A 164 -11.02 13.67 1.87
CA VAL A 164 -11.34 12.69 0.83
C VAL A 164 -12.84 12.74 0.58
N GLU A 165 -13.22 13.01 -0.65
CA GLU A 165 -14.63 12.94 -1.06
C GLU A 165 -14.93 11.54 -1.57
N LEU A 166 -15.79 10.82 -0.87
CA LEU A 166 -16.30 9.53 -1.31
C LEU A 166 -17.66 9.71 -1.97
N ASN A 167 -17.77 9.23 -3.21
CA ASN A 167 -19.07 9.13 -3.84
C ASN A 167 -19.97 8.20 -2.99
N PRO A 168 -21.22 8.62 -2.65
CA PRO A 168 -22.14 7.85 -1.82
C PRO A 168 -22.42 6.43 -2.36
N GLU A 169 -22.45 6.24 -3.68
CA GLU A 169 -22.63 4.93 -4.30
C GLU A 169 -21.41 4.04 -4.09
N THR A 170 -20.21 4.59 -4.29
CA THR A 170 -18.95 3.88 -4.03
C THR A 170 -18.87 3.48 -2.55
N LEU A 171 -19.24 4.38 -1.64
CA LEU A 171 -19.26 4.09 -0.21
C LEU A 171 -20.20 2.93 0.13
N LYS A 172 -21.41 2.91 -0.44
CA LYS A 172 -22.36 1.78 -0.26
C LYS A 172 -21.78 0.46 -0.75
N LEU A 173 -21.14 0.45 -1.92
CA LEU A 173 -20.50 -0.74 -2.48
C LEU A 173 -19.36 -1.24 -1.60
N VAL A 174 -18.53 -0.35 -1.11
CA VAL A 174 -17.41 -0.71 -0.21
C VAL A 174 -17.93 -1.28 1.10
N LEU A 175 -18.92 -0.65 1.72
CA LEU A 175 -19.52 -1.15 2.97
C LEU A 175 -20.25 -2.49 2.77
N ALA A 176 -20.89 -2.70 1.64
CA ALA A 176 -21.52 -3.97 1.30
C ALA A 176 -20.49 -5.08 1.01
N GLY A 177 -19.39 -4.75 0.31
CA GLY A 177 -18.33 -5.70 -0.06
C GLY A 177 -17.38 -6.04 1.08
N ALA A 178 -17.30 -5.21 2.12
CA ALA A 178 -16.44 -5.45 3.28
C ALA A 178 -16.92 -6.60 4.19
N GLY A 179 -18.01 -7.29 3.80
CA GLY A 179 -18.45 -8.55 4.43
C GLY A 179 -18.75 -8.43 5.94
N GLY A 180 -19.28 -7.29 6.39
CA GLY A 180 -19.60 -7.06 7.80
C GLY A 180 -18.39 -6.87 8.72
N ARG A 181 -17.17 -6.82 8.17
CA ARG A 181 -15.95 -6.56 8.95
C ARG A 181 -15.76 -5.09 9.32
N VAL A 182 -16.53 -4.20 8.74
CA VAL A 182 -16.64 -2.81 9.18
C VAL A 182 -17.76 -2.76 10.21
N SER A 183 -17.53 -3.31 11.39
CA SER A 183 -18.39 -2.98 12.51
C SER A 183 -18.11 -1.52 12.83
N ALA A 184 -19.14 -0.68 12.69
CA ALA A 184 -19.07 0.70 13.15
C ALA A 184 -18.50 0.68 14.57
N ALA A 185 -17.32 1.25 14.73
CA ALA A 185 -16.81 1.56 16.06
C ALA A 185 -17.85 2.48 16.71
N LYS A 186 -18.67 1.91 17.61
CA LYS A 186 -19.55 2.64 18.51
C LYS A 186 -18.74 3.31 19.58
#